data_d34e28f76a1372568ccbc53f9219c247
#
_entry.id   d34e28f76a1372568ccbc53f9219c247
#
_cell.length_a   1.000
_cell.length_b   1.000
_cell.length_c   1.000
_cell.angle_alpha   90.00
_cell.angle_beta   90.00
_cell.angle_gamma   90.00
#
_symmetry.space_group_name_H-M   'P 1'
#
loop_
_entity.id
_entity.type
_entity.pdbx_description
1 polymer ?
#
loop_
_entity_poly.entity_id
_entity_poly.type
_entity_poly.pdbx_seq_one_letter_code
_entity_poly.pdbx_strand_id
1 'polypeptide(L)'
;IICRKKILIGKRQYSRKKIYMKSKLGIDFDKVGHAREMARKIADQVQDFVDGYTTVAVERTLCRLLGIDGVDVHAVPLPNILVDELKEKNVLGEGILFFLGNVMVETGMTPQEIAEQVAAGKVDVTRVPVCTPGQREKALQPYIEASIRRISDNRKRRENYIATTGEGAKPYLYVIVATGNIYEDVVQAQAAARQGADVIAVTRTTGQSLLDYVPYGATTEGFGGTFA
;
A
#
# COMPACT_ATOMS: atom_id res chain seq x y z
N ILE A 1 -21.79 -6.85 -6.83
CA ILE A 1 -21.70 -5.75 -7.82
C ILE A 1 -21.49 -4.47 -7.03
N ILE A 2 -20.29 -4.29 -6.51
CA ILE A 2 -19.94 -3.06 -5.79
C ILE A 2 -19.69 -1.98 -6.82
N CYS A 3 -20.39 -0.90 -6.59
CA CYS A 3 -20.45 0.34 -7.31
C CYS A 3 -19.10 0.70 -7.97
N ARG A 4 -19.01 0.50 -9.29
CA ARG A 4 -17.97 1.08 -10.15
C ARG A 4 -18.18 2.60 -10.22
N LYS A 5 -18.05 3.30 -9.12
CA LYS A 5 -17.69 4.71 -9.21
C LYS A 5 -16.19 4.76 -9.32
N LYS A 6 -15.68 4.89 -10.55
CA LYS A 6 -14.33 5.39 -10.81
C LYS A 6 -14.08 6.48 -9.79
N ILE A 7 -13.21 6.20 -8.83
CA ILE A 7 -12.56 7.27 -8.09
C ILE A 7 -11.82 8.03 -9.17
N LEU A 8 -12.45 9.09 -9.65
CA LEU A 8 -11.81 10.08 -10.52
C LEU A 8 -10.70 10.71 -9.68
N ILE A 9 -9.57 10.01 -9.60
CA ILE A 9 -8.30 10.68 -9.32
C ILE A 9 -8.15 11.66 -10.45
N GLY A 10 -8.53 12.91 -10.16
CA GLY A 10 -8.62 13.96 -11.15
C GLY A 10 -7.38 13.95 -12.02
N LYS A 11 -7.56 13.83 -13.32
CA LYS A 11 -6.53 14.09 -14.30
C LYS A 11 -6.06 15.53 -14.10
N ARG A 12 -5.16 15.73 -13.12
CA ARG A 12 -4.43 16.99 -13.03
C ARG A 12 -3.54 17.06 -14.25
N GLN A 13 -3.94 17.91 -15.20
CA GLN A 13 -3.02 18.44 -16.18
C GLN A 13 -1.84 19.06 -15.39
N TYR A 14 -0.75 18.33 -15.33
CA TYR A 14 0.52 18.93 -14.97
C TYR A 14 0.87 19.94 -16.05
N SER A 15 0.63 21.21 -15.79
CA SER A 15 1.26 22.29 -16.54
C SER A 15 2.77 22.14 -16.37
N ARG A 16 3.41 21.51 -17.37
CA ARG A 16 4.85 21.36 -17.43
C ARG A 16 5.45 22.75 -17.69
N LYS A 17 5.86 23.45 -16.63
CA LYS A 17 7.00 24.34 -16.80
C LYS A 17 8.17 23.50 -17.26
N LYS A 18 8.63 23.67 -18.50
CA LYS A 18 9.88 23.11 -19.03
C LYS A 18 11.03 23.67 -18.19
N ILE A 19 11.29 23.06 -17.04
CA ILE A 19 12.57 23.22 -16.36
C ILE A 19 13.52 22.33 -17.17
N TYR A 20 14.47 22.92 -17.88
CA TYR A 20 15.56 22.23 -18.53
C TYR A 20 16.43 21.59 -17.43
N MET A 21 16.02 20.41 -16.98
CA MET A 21 16.86 19.60 -16.11
C MET A 21 17.98 19.01 -16.95
N LYS A 22 19.23 19.36 -16.63
CA LYS A 22 20.39 18.69 -17.24
C LYS A 22 20.31 17.21 -16.88
N SER A 23 20.20 16.35 -17.89
CA SER A 23 20.26 14.91 -17.70
C SER A 23 21.70 14.48 -17.39
N LYS A 24 21.90 13.71 -16.31
CA LYS A 24 23.20 13.11 -15.97
C LYS A 24 23.72 12.15 -17.04
N LEU A 25 22.83 11.55 -17.83
CA LEU A 25 23.14 10.51 -18.81
C LEU A 25 22.85 10.94 -20.26
N GLY A 26 22.57 12.21 -20.53
CA GLY A 26 22.24 12.68 -21.89
C GLY A 26 20.93 12.08 -22.45
N ILE A 27 20.02 11.62 -21.59
CA ILE A 27 18.77 10.99 -22.00
C ILE A 27 17.83 12.02 -22.61
N ASP A 28 17.28 11.69 -23.78
CA ASP A 28 16.23 12.45 -24.45
C ASP A 28 14.89 12.19 -23.75
N PHE A 29 14.46 13.14 -22.92
CA PHE A 29 13.23 13.02 -22.15
C PHE A 29 11.96 13.08 -23.00
N ASP A 30 12.00 13.63 -24.20
CA ASP A 30 10.85 13.64 -25.10
C ASP A 30 10.62 12.22 -25.64
N LYS A 31 11.71 11.50 -26.00
CA LYS A 31 11.59 10.08 -26.37
C LYS A 31 11.13 9.20 -25.22
N VAL A 32 11.62 9.44 -24.00
CA VAL A 32 11.15 8.74 -22.80
C VAL A 32 9.67 9.03 -22.55
N GLY A 33 9.25 10.28 -22.74
CA GLY A 33 7.85 10.67 -22.61
C GLY A 33 6.94 9.93 -23.58
N HIS A 34 7.35 9.84 -24.85
CA HIS A 34 6.63 9.10 -25.88
C HIS A 34 6.56 7.60 -25.57
N ALA A 35 7.69 6.99 -25.20
CA ALA A 35 7.72 5.58 -24.80
C ALA A 35 6.78 5.28 -23.62
N ARG A 36 6.76 6.16 -22.61
CA ARG A 36 5.83 6.03 -21.48
C ARG A 36 4.37 6.17 -21.87
N GLU A 37 4.06 7.03 -22.82
CA GLU A 37 2.70 7.18 -23.33
C GLU A 37 2.24 5.91 -24.06
N MET A 38 3.09 5.34 -24.90
CA MET A 38 2.78 4.07 -25.58
C MET A 38 2.62 2.92 -24.59
N ALA A 39 3.52 2.81 -23.61
CA ALA A 39 3.41 1.80 -22.56
C ALA A 39 2.11 1.96 -21.74
N ARG A 40 1.68 3.19 -21.48
CA ARG A 40 0.42 3.44 -20.77
C ARG A 40 -0.79 2.92 -21.53
N LYS A 41 -0.85 3.07 -22.85
CA LYS A 41 -1.95 2.55 -23.65
C LYS A 41 -2.10 1.03 -23.54
N ILE A 42 -0.99 0.32 -23.44
CA ILE A 42 -0.98 -1.13 -23.22
C ILE A 42 -1.40 -1.44 -21.78
N ALA A 43 -0.82 -0.72 -20.81
CA ALA A 43 -1.11 -0.92 -19.40
C ALA A 43 -2.59 -0.64 -19.06
N ASP A 44 -3.21 0.36 -19.69
CA ASP A 44 -4.63 0.69 -19.45
C ASP A 44 -5.55 -0.48 -19.87
N GLN A 45 -5.23 -1.20 -20.96
CA GLN A 45 -5.99 -2.39 -21.38
C GLN A 45 -5.83 -3.55 -20.39
N VAL A 46 -4.62 -3.76 -19.87
CA VAL A 46 -4.36 -4.77 -18.84
C VAL A 46 -5.05 -4.39 -17.53
N GLN A 47 -5.06 -3.12 -17.18
CA GLN A 47 -5.69 -2.61 -15.97
C GLN A 47 -7.21 -2.83 -15.99
N ASP A 48 -7.87 -2.61 -17.13
CA ASP A 48 -9.30 -2.89 -17.29
C ASP A 48 -9.64 -4.37 -17.02
N PHE A 49 -8.75 -5.28 -17.42
CA PHE A 49 -8.88 -6.69 -17.08
C PHE A 49 -8.65 -6.95 -15.59
N VAL A 50 -7.56 -6.44 -15.03
CA VAL A 50 -7.19 -6.62 -13.61
C VAL A 50 -8.25 -6.05 -12.67
N ASP A 51 -8.89 -4.94 -13.03
CA ASP A 51 -9.94 -4.30 -12.21
C ASP A 51 -11.19 -5.18 -12.02
N GLY A 52 -11.31 -6.27 -12.79
CA GLY A 52 -12.36 -7.28 -12.62
C GLY A 52 -12.05 -8.34 -11.55
N TYR A 53 -10.84 -8.35 -11.01
CA TYR A 53 -10.36 -9.38 -10.09
C TYR A 53 -9.78 -8.76 -8.83
N THR A 54 -9.72 -9.58 -7.77
CA THR A 54 -8.99 -9.22 -6.56
C THR A 54 -7.96 -10.28 -6.20
N THR A 55 -7.05 -9.94 -5.32
CA THR A 55 -6.02 -10.85 -4.80
C THR A 55 -5.91 -10.71 -3.29
N VAL A 56 -5.33 -11.71 -2.65
CA VAL A 56 -5.02 -11.67 -1.21
C VAL A 56 -4.26 -10.40 -0.82
N ALA A 57 -3.29 -9.97 -1.64
CA ALA A 57 -2.50 -8.76 -1.37
C ALA A 57 -3.36 -7.49 -1.41
N VAL A 58 -4.29 -7.39 -2.36
CA VAL A 58 -5.23 -6.25 -2.46
C VAL A 58 -6.14 -6.21 -1.25
N GLU A 59 -6.74 -7.34 -0.88
CA GLU A 59 -7.69 -7.40 0.24
C GLU A 59 -7.00 -7.12 1.59
N ARG A 60 -5.79 -7.64 1.82
CA ARG A 60 -4.97 -7.29 3.00
C ARG A 60 -4.62 -5.80 3.05
N THR A 61 -4.34 -5.19 1.89
CA THR A 61 -4.10 -3.75 1.79
C THR A 61 -5.35 -2.96 2.16
N LEU A 62 -6.53 -3.37 1.68
CA LEU A 62 -7.80 -2.74 2.03
C LEU A 62 -8.08 -2.82 3.53
N CYS A 63 -7.82 -3.96 4.18
CA CYS A 63 -7.90 -4.07 5.64
C CYS A 63 -7.04 -3.00 6.35
N ARG A 64 -5.77 -2.86 5.93
CA ARG A 64 -4.86 -1.86 6.50
C ARG A 64 -5.31 -0.42 6.23
N LEU A 65 -5.86 -0.15 5.06
CA LEU A 65 -6.44 1.16 4.74
C LEU A 65 -7.65 1.49 5.62
N LEU A 66 -8.46 0.50 6.00
CA LEU A 66 -9.56 0.68 6.95
C LEU A 66 -9.10 0.83 8.41
N GLY A 67 -7.80 0.76 8.67
CA GLY A 67 -7.20 0.95 9.99
C GLY A 67 -7.05 -0.33 10.80
N ILE A 68 -7.20 -1.51 10.17
CA ILE A 68 -6.95 -2.78 10.84
C ILE A 68 -5.44 -2.99 10.97
N ASP A 69 -4.98 -3.15 12.20
CA ASP A 69 -3.56 -3.32 12.56
C ASP A 69 -3.42 -4.31 13.71
N GLY A 70 -2.16 -4.68 14.00
CA GLY A 70 -1.84 -5.61 15.07
C GLY A 70 -1.85 -7.07 14.64
N VAL A 71 -1.68 -7.93 15.64
CA VAL A 71 -1.52 -9.39 15.49
C VAL A 71 -2.40 -10.13 16.49
N ASP A 72 -2.66 -11.40 16.22
CA ASP A 72 -3.30 -12.30 17.17
C ASP A 72 -2.32 -12.85 18.24
N VAL A 73 -2.75 -13.80 19.03
CA VAL A 73 -1.96 -14.46 20.08
C VAL A 73 -0.79 -15.30 19.52
N HIS A 74 -0.81 -15.59 18.23
CA HIS A 74 0.23 -16.35 17.52
C HIS A 74 1.14 -15.44 16.69
N ALA A 75 1.04 -14.11 16.88
CA ALA A 75 1.75 -13.09 16.12
C ALA A 75 1.39 -13.07 14.61
N VAL A 76 0.22 -13.58 14.23
CA VAL A 76 -0.29 -13.48 12.87
C VAL A 76 -1.01 -12.14 12.68
N PRO A 77 -0.68 -11.36 11.62
CA PRO A 77 -1.34 -10.09 11.36
C PRO A 77 -2.85 -10.24 11.18
N LEU A 78 -3.64 -9.40 11.85
CA LEU A 78 -5.11 -9.43 11.77
C LEU A 78 -5.66 -9.31 10.33
N PRO A 79 -5.09 -8.47 9.44
CA PRO A 79 -5.48 -8.45 8.03
C PRO A 79 -5.30 -9.80 7.33
N ASN A 80 -4.28 -10.58 7.72
CA ASN A 80 -4.05 -11.88 7.12
C ASN A 80 -5.12 -12.87 7.53
N ILE A 81 -5.45 -12.92 8.82
CA ILE A 81 -6.49 -13.80 9.37
C ILE A 81 -7.83 -13.58 8.64
N LEU A 82 -8.25 -12.32 8.52
CA LEU A 82 -9.49 -11.97 7.82
C LEU A 82 -9.51 -12.44 6.37
N VAL A 83 -8.43 -12.17 5.65
CA VAL A 83 -8.36 -12.45 4.20
C VAL A 83 -8.17 -13.94 3.93
N ASP A 84 -7.41 -14.62 4.78
CA ASP A 84 -7.21 -16.06 4.66
C ASP A 84 -8.50 -16.84 4.95
N GLU A 85 -9.33 -16.38 5.91
CA GLU A 85 -10.65 -16.93 6.15
C GLU A 85 -11.54 -16.86 4.88
N LEU A 86 -11.57 -15.71 4.20
CA LEU A 86 -12.32 -15.57 2.95
C LEU A 86 -11.78 -16.44 1.82
N LYS A 87 -10.45 -16.58 1.74
CA LYS A 87 -9.78 -17.42 0.76
C LYS A 87 -10.12 -18.91 0.98
N GLU A 88 -10.03 -19.39 2.22
CA GLU A 88 -10.34 -20.76 2.57
C GLU A 88 -11.80 -21.11 2.30
N LYS A 89 -12.70 -20.17 2.51
CA LYS A 89 -14.13 -20.31 2.19
C LYS A 89 -14.45 -20.09 0.71
N ASN A 90 -13.45 -19.80 -0.12
CA ASN A 90 -13.58 -19.56 -1.57
C ASN A 90 -14.55 -18.41 -1.92
N VAL A 91 -14.60 -17.39 -1.08
CA VAL A 91 -15.45 -16.18 -1.27
C VAL A 91 -14.67 -14.89 -1.41
N LEU A 92 -13.34 -14.99 -1.56
CA LEU A 92 -12.47 -13.82 -1.67
C LEU A 92 -12.86 -12.88 -2.82
N GLY A 93 -13.46 -13.43 -3.89
CA GLY A 93 -13.91 -12.67 -5.06
C GLY A 93 -14.96 -11.61 -4.77
N GLU A 94 -15.71 -11.72 -3.67
CA GLU A 94 -16.67 -10.69 -3.22
C GLU A 94 -15.98 -9.48 -2.59
N GLY A 95 -14.73 -9.63 -2.16
CA GLY A 95 -13.90 -8.61 -1.54
C GLY A 95 -14.20 -8.37 -0.06
N ILE A 96 -13.15 -8.02 0.71
CA ILE A 96 -13.24 -7.84 2.16
C ILE A 96 -14.21 -6.72 2.57
N LEU A 97 -14.34 -5.67 1.75
CA LEU A 97 -15.26 -4.56 2.04
C LEU A 97 -16.73 -5.00 2.05
N PHE A 98 -17.06 -6.02 1.26
CA PHE A 98 -18.41 -6.60 1.26
C PHE A 98 -18.71 -7.22 2.63
N PHE A 99 -17.82 -8.03 3.14
CA PHE A 99 -18.01 -8.74 4.40
C PHE A 99 -17.92 -7.80 5.61
N LEU A 100 -16.86 -6.99 5.69
CA LEU A 100 -16.70 -6.03 6.78
C LEU A 100 -17.88 -5.06 6.86
N GLY A 101 -18.33 -4.53 5.74
CA GLY A 101 -19.48 -3.62 5.72
C GLY A 101 -20.76 -4.24 6.20
N ASN A 102 -21.01 -5.53 5.89
CA ASN A 102 -22.17 -6.25 6.42
C ASN A 102 -22.10 -6.41 7.95
N VAL A 103 -20.92 -6.83 8.47
CA VAL A 103 -20.72 -6.99 9.91
C VAL A 103 -20.83 -5.65 10.63
N MET A 104 -20.27 -4.58 10.09
CA MET A 104 -20.37 -3.23 10.67
C MET A 104 -21.81 -2.75 10.78
N VAL A 105 -22.63 -2.98 9.76
CA VAL A 105 -24.05 -2.59 9.76
C VAL A 105 -24.84 -3.40 10.78
N GLU A 106 -24.59 -4.70 10.87
CA GLU A 106 -25.31 -5.60 11.77
C GLU A 106 -24.92 -5.38 13.23
N THR A 107 -23.63 -5.18 13.51
CA THR A 107 -23.12 -5.19 14.89
C THR A 107 -22.77 -3.80 15.43
N GLY A 108 -22.57 -2.82 14.57
CA GLY A 108 -22.04 -1.51 14.95
C GLY A 108 -20.54 -1.49 15.28
N MET A 109 -19.85 -2.61 15.15
CA MET A 109 -18.41 -2.72 15.43
C MET A 109 -17.58 -1.94 14.41
N THR A 110 -16.41 -1.47 14.84
CA THR A 110 -15.38 -0.91 13.96
C THR A 110 -14.66 -2.02 13.18
N PRO A 111 -13.97 -1.71 12.05
CA PRO A 111 -13.16 -2.70 11.33
C PRO A 111 -12.12 -3.39 12.22
N GLN A 112 -11.49 -2.66 13.13
CA GLN A 112 -10.51 -3.21 14.07
C GLN A 112 -11.13 -4.22 15.03
N GLU A 113 -12.26 -3.85 15.67
CA GLU A 113 -12.97 -4.75 16.58
C GLU A 113 -13.43 -6.02 15.88
N ILE A 114 -13.93 -5.91 14.64
CA ILE A 114 -14.31 -7.09 13.84
C ILE A 114 -13.11 -8.01 13.65
N ALA A 115 -11.95 -7.46 13.26
CA ALA A 115 -10.74 -8.24 13.05
C ALA A 115 -10.29 -8.99 14.32
N GLU A 116 -10.36 -8.32 15.46
CA GLU A 116 -10.04 -8.91 16.76
C GLU A 116 -11.04 -10.03 17.15
N GLN A 117 -12.33 -9.83 16.88
CA GLN A 117 -13.35 -10.85 17.16
C GLN A 117 -13.25 -12.06 16.22
N VAL A 118 -12.86 -11.84 14.97
CA VAL A 118 -12.57 -12.93 14.00
C VAL A 118 -11.36 -13.72 14.45
N ALA A 119 -10.26 -13.04 14.82
CA ALA A 119 -9.06 -13.69 15.33
C ALA A 119 -9.31 -14.48 16.63
N ALA A 120 -10.27 -14.03 17.45
CA ALA A 120 -10.72 -14.74 18.64
C ALA A 120 -11.71 -15.88 18.35
N GLY A 121 -12.07 -16.13 17.08
CA GLY A 121 -13.04 -17.15 16.68
C GLY A 121 -14.50 -16.86 17.09
N LYS A 122 -14.81 -15.61 17.43
CA LYS A 122 -16.16 -15.23 17.94
C LYS A 122 -17.08 -14.72 16.83
N VAL A 123 -16.54 -14.21 15.74
CA VAL A 123 -17.28 -13.68 14.59
C VAL A 123 -16.85 -14.39 13.32
N ASP A 124 -17.81 -14.86 12.56
CA ASP A 124 -17.64 -15.37 11.20
C ASP A 124 -18.23 -14.32 10.24
N VAL A 125 -17.36 -13.61 9.53
CA VAL A 125 -17.79 -12.51 8.64
C VAL A 125 -18.67 -12.98 7.48
N THR A 126 -18.64 -14.28 7.16
CA THR A 126 -19.41 -14.86 6.04
C THR A 126 -20.83 -15.25 6.43
N ARG A 127 -21.14 -15.29 7.72
CA ARG A 127 -22.45 -15.71 8.24
C ARG A 127 -23.37 -14.59 8.64
N VAL A 128 -22.96 -13.36 8.38
CA VAL A 128 -23.74 -12.15 8.73
C VAL A 128 -24.75 -11.84 7.60
N PRO A 129 -25.96 -11.37 7.92
CA PRO A 129 -26.94 -10.96 6.93
C PRO A 129 -26.39 -9.91 5.97
N VAL A 130 -26.74 -10.04 4.69
CA VAL A 130 -26.30 -9.08 3.66
C VAL A 130 -27.15 -7.81 3.75
N CYS A 131 -26.53 -6.71 4.06
CA CYS A 131 -27.19 -5.40 4.08
C CYS A 131 -27.25 -4.76 2.67
N THR A 132 -28.03 -3.70 2.53
CA THR A 132 -28.10 -2.96 1.27
C THR A 132 -26.75 -2.30 0.93
N PRO A 133 -26.43 -2.12 -0.36
CA PRO A 133 -25.19 -1.43 -0.76
C PRO A 133 -25.03 -0.04 -0.14
N GLY A 134 -26.12 0.73 -0.01
CA GLY A 134 -26.09 2.07 0.60
C GLY A 134 -25.78 2.06 2.10
N GLN A 135 -26.29 1.07 2.84
CA GLN A 135 -25.96 0.90 4.26
C GLN A 135 -24.49 0.56 4.44
N ARG A 136 -23.99 -0.36 3.63
CA ARG A 136 -22.58 -0.77 3.61
C ARG A 136 -21.64 0.39 3.27
N GLU A 137 -21.97 1.13 2.20
CA GLU A 137 -21.21 2.33 1.81
C GLU A 137 -21.18 3.36 2.96
N LYS A 138 -22.31 3.64 3.58
CA LYS A 138 -22.40 4.57 4.71
C LYS A 138 -21.55 4.13 5.91
N ALA A 139 -21.52 2.85 6.22
CA ALA A 139 -20.72 2.32 7.33
C ALA A 139 -19.21 2.41 7.05
N LEU A 140 -18.78 2.13 5.83
CA LEU A 140 -17.37 2.16 5.42
C LEU A 140 -16.82 3.56 5.12
N GLN A 141 -17.68 4.48 4.71
CA GLN A 141 -17.30 5.81 4.22
C GLN A 141 -16.35 6.58 5.16
N PRO A 142 -16.56 6.65 6.48
CA PRO A 142 -15.66 7.38 7.39
C PRO A 142 -14.23 6.85 7.37
N TYR A 143 -14.04 5.54 7.27
CA TYR A 143 -12.74 4.87 7.23
C TYR A 143 -12.04 5.09 5.90
N ILE A 144 -12.80 5.02 4.80
CA ILE A 144 -12.30 5.29 3.45
C ILE A 144 -11.82 6.74 3.35
N GLU A 145 -12.62 7.70 3.81
CA GLU A 145 -12.25 9.12 3.79
C GLU A 145 -11.04 9.42 4.66
N ALA A 146 -10.95 8.83 5.86
CA ALA A 146 -9.80 8.97 6.73
C ALA A 146 -8.52 8.47 6.06
N SER A 147 -8.59 7.35 5.35
CA SER A 147 -7.45 6.78 4.61
C SER A 147 -7.04 7.64 3.42
N ILE A 148 -7.99 8.11 2.62
CA ILE A 148 -7.71 9.00 1.49
C ILE A 148 -7.09 10.31 1.99
N ARG A 149 -7.57 10.85 3.11
CA ARG A 149 -7.01 12.05 3.74
C ARG A 149 -5.57 11.82 4.17
N ARG A 150 -5.29 10.71 4.89
CA ARG A 150 -3.94 10.34 5.32
C ARG A 150 -2.96 10.21 4.15
N ILE A 151 -3.37 9.54 3.07
CA ILE A 151 -2.58 9.41 1.84
C ILE A 151 -2.31 10.78 1.22
N SER A 152 -3.34 11.62 1.11
CA SER A 152 -3.23 12.96 0.53
C SER A 152 -2.31 13.87 1.35
N ASP A 153 -2.39 13.81 2.68
CA ASP A 153 -1.57 14.62 3.57
C ASP A 153 -0.10 14.16 3.57
N ASN A 154 0.14 12.84 3.53
CA ASN A 154 1.49 12.29 3.37
C ASN A 154 2.10 12.72 2.04
N ARG A 155 1.31 12.71 0.98
CA ARG A 155 1.74 13.18 -0.34
C ARG A 155 2.09 14.67 -0.33
N LYS A 156 1.22 15.51 0.24
CA LYS A 156 1.47 16.95 0.37
C LYS A 156 2.72 17.24 1.19
N ARG A 157 2.91 16.52 2.31
CA ARG A 157 4.11 16.65 3.14
C ARG A 157 5.38 16.34 2.36
N ARG A 158 5.39 15.25 1.57
CA ARG A 158 6.51 14.92 0.69
C ARG A 158 6.74 15.97 -0.39
N GLU A 159 5.67 16.44 -1.05
CA GLU A 159 5.76 17.48 -2.08
C GLU A 159 6.33 18.80 -1.51
N ASN A 160 5.89 19.18 -0.32
CA ASN A 160 6.41 20.37 0.38
C ASN A 160 7.88 20.19 0.77
N TYR A 161 8.26 19.01 1.26
CA TYR A 161 9.65 18.71 1.59
C TYR A 161 10.56 18.84 0.35
N ILE A 162 10.17 18.23 -0.76
CA ILE A 162 10.90 18.35 -2.03
C ILE A 162 10.97 19.82 -2.51
N ALA A 163 9.89 20.57 -2.36
CA ALA A 163 9.87 21.98 -2.76
C ALA A 163 10.83 22.85 -1.94
N THR A 164 11.08 22.50 -0.69
CA THR A 164 11.99 23.26 0.21
C THR A 164 13.43 22.80 0.12
N THR A 165 13.68 21.51 -0.07
CA THR A 165 15.04 20.93 -0.12
C THR A 165 15.62 20.87 -1.53
N GLY A 166 14.75 20.95 -2.55
CA GLY A 166 15.12 20.75 -3.94
C GLY A 166 15.09 19.27 -4.35
N GLU A 167 15.18 19.03 -5.63
CA GLU A 167 15.18 17.70 -6.24
C GLU A 167 16.47 17.54 -7.06
N GLY A 168 17.15 16.40 -6.91
CA GLY A 168 18.35 16.09 -7.67
C GLY A 168 18.08 15.96 -9.18
N ALA A 169 19.13 16.09 -9.99
CA ALA A 169 19.03 15.88 -11.43
C ALA A 169 18.71 14.41 -11.75
N LYS A 170 17.84 14.19 -12.73
CA LYS A 170 17.45 12.84 -13.19
C LYS A 170 18.43 12.31 -14.24
N PRO A 171 18.64 10.97 -14.28
CA PRO A 171 18.06 9.96 -13.39
C PRO A 171 18.67 10.01 -11.99
N TYR A 172 17.91 9.57 -11.00
CA TYR A 172 18.39 9.50 -9.62
C TYR A 172 19.44 8.41 -9.46
N LEU A 173 20.46 8.70 -8.66
CA LEU A 173 21.39 7.70 -8.15
C LEU A 173 20.74 6.96 -6.98
N TYR A 174 20.33 5.74 -7.23
CA TYR A 174 19.70 4.88 -6.25
C TYR A 174 20.74 3.92 -5.68
N VAL A 175 20.90 3.93 -4.36
CA VAL A 175 21.83 3.07 -3.65
C VAL A 175 21.06 2.19 -2.68
N ILE A 176 21.31 0.89 -2.73
CA ILE A 176 20.79 -0.08 -1.77
C ILE A 176 21.84 -0.31 -0.71
N VAL A 177 21.46 -0.17 0.55
CA VAL A 177 22.28 -0.48 1.72
C VAL A 177 21.65 -1.69 2.40
N ALA A 178 22.35 -2.81 2.40
CA ALA A 178 21.85 -4.08 2.94
C ALA A 178 23.02 -4.99 3.38
N THR A 179 23.73 -4.59 4.45
CA THR A 179 24.87 -5.36 4.97
C THR A 179 24.47 -6.57 5.81
N GLY A 180 23.23 -6.61 6.27
CA GLY A 180 22.77 -7.59 7.26
C GLY A 180 22.89 -7.10 8.71
N ASN A 181 23.60 -6.01 8.95
CA ASN A 181 23.72 -5.36 10.24
C ASN A 181 23.19 -3.92 10.15
N ILE A 182 22.13 -3.61 10.89
CA ILE A 182 21.48 -2.30 10.82
C ILE A 182 22.40 -1.16 11.26
N TYR A 183 23.34 -1.38 12.17
CA TYR A 183 24.27 -0.36 12.60
C TYR A 183 25.29 -0.01 11.51
N GLU A 184 25.76 -1.01 10.76
CA GLU A 184 26.60 -0.81 9.58
C GLU A 184 25.82 -0.16 8.44
N ASP A 185 24.53 -0.48 8.29
CA ASP A 185 23.67 0.14 7.29
C ASP A 185 23.54 1.65 7.51
N VAL A 186 23.49 2.10 8.77
CA VAL A 186 23.48 3.54 9.09
C VAL A 186 24.76 4.21 8.59
N VAL A 187 25.92 3.62 8.84
CA VAL A 187 27.22 4.14 8.39
C VAL A 187 27.29 4.21 6.87
N GLN A 188 26.87 3.12 6.21
CA GLN A 188 26.88 3.06 4.74
C GLN A 188 25.86 4.01 4.10
N ALA A 189 24.66 4.15 4.69
CA ALA A 189 23.66 5.10 4.22
C ALA A 189 24.19 6.54 4.31
N GLN A 190 24.84 6.90 5.42
CA GLN A 190 25.47 8.20 5.57
C GLN A 190 26.59 8.43 4.54
N ALA A 191 27.41 7.42 4.28
CA ALA A 191 28.47 7.48 3.28
C ALA A 191 27.88 7.66 1.88
N ALA A 192 26.84 6.89 1.53
CA ALA A 192 26.14 7.02 0.25
C ALA A 192 25.52 8.42 0.06
N ALA A 193 24.91 8.98 1.11
CA ALA A 193 24.37 10.35 1.08
C ALA A 193 25.48 11.39 0.81
N ARG A 194 26.62 11.29 1.51
CA ARG A 194 27.78 12.18 1.30
C ARG A 194 28.39 12.06 -0.10
N GLN A 195 28.28 10.88 -0.71
CA GLN A 195 28.74 10.61 -2.08
C GLN A 195 27.75 11.08 -3.17
N GLY A 196 26.60 11.62 -2.77
CA GLY A 196 25.61 12.19 -3.67
C GLY A 196 24.55 11.22 -4.16
N ALA A 197 24.24 10.20 -3.40
CA ALA A 197 23.06 9.37 -3.65
C ALA A 197 21.78 10.20 -3.53
N ASP A 198 20.90 10.10 -4.52
CA ASP A 198 19.60 10.80 -4.53
C ASP A 198 18.53 9.99 -3.77
N VAL A 199 18.66 8.66 -3.77
CA VAL A 199 17.77 7.73 -3.07
C VAL A 199 18.60 6.67 -2.38
N ILE A 200 18.33 6.44 -1.11
CA ILE A 200 18.95 5.36 -0.35
C ILE A 200 17.84 4.44 0.14
N ALA A 201 17.90 3.19 -0.30
CA ALA A 201 16.99 2.15 0.17
C ALA A 201 17.74 1.25 1.16
N VAL A 202 17.16 1.11 2.35
CA VAL A 202 17.58 0.12 3.32
C VAL A 202 16.65 -1.07 3.18
N THR A 203 17.14 -2.13 2.54
CA THR A 203 16.34 -3.31 2.22
C THR A 203 16.91 -4.53 2.91
N ARG A 204 16.05 -5.34 3.47
CA ARG A 204 16.37 -6.65 4.00
C ARG A 204 15.84 -7.72 3.07
N THR A 205 16.74 -8.43 2.42
CA THR A 205 16.39 -9.53 1.53
C THR A 205 16.40 -10.89 2.22
N THR A 206 16.98 -10.97 3.40
CA THR A 206 17.01 -12.20 4.18
C THR A 206 16.31 -11.99 5.52
N GLY A 207 15.36 -12.85 5.87
CA GLY A 207 14.63 -12.77 7.13
C GLY A 207 15.50 -12.91 8.38
N GLN A 208 16.69 -13.44 8.25
CA GLN A 208 17.57 -13.71 9.39
C GLN A 208 18.02 -12.46 10.14
N SER A 209 18.46 -11.42 9.44
CA SER A 209 18.86 -10.17 10.11
C SER A 209 17.69 -9.33 10.57
N LEU A 210 16.51 -9.58 10.06
CA LEU A 210 15.29 -8.87 10.46
C LEU A 210 14.71 -9.40 11.75
N LEU A 211 14.80 -10.70 11.99
CA LEU A 211 14.33 -11.31 13.24
C LEU A 211 15.03 -10.71 14.46
N ASP A 212 16.26 -10.23 14.30
CA ASP A 212 17.05 -9.65 15.40
C ASP A 212 16.73 -8.17 15.66
N TYR A 213 16.24 -7.42 14.67
CA TYR A 213 16.16 -5.96 14.72
C TYR A 213 14.77 -5.37 14.46
N VAL A 214 13.82 -6.16 14.00
CA VAL A 214 12.49 -5.69 13.63
C VAL A 214 11.43 -6.41 14.44
N PRO A 215 10.47 -5.71 15.04
CA PRO A 215 9.40 -6.33 15.79
C PRO A 215 8.62 -7.34 14.94
N TYR A 216 8.25 -8.43 15.58
CA TYR A 216 7.43 -9.45 14.96
C TYR A 216 6.09 -8.86 14.49
N GLY A 217 5.56 -9.30 13.36
CA GLY A 217 4.18 -9.07 12.96
C GLY A 217 3.95 -8.04 11.85
N ALA A 218 4.78 -7.01 11.73
CA ALA A 218 4.66 -6.05 10.61
C ALA A 218 5.49 -6.45 9.38
N THR A 219 6.28 -7.48 9.52
CA THR A 219 7.20 -7.96 8.50
C THR A 219 6.62 -9.15 7.79
N THR A 220 6.98 -9.24 6.60
CA THR A 220 6.60 -10.22 5.61
C THR A 220 6.40 -11.62 6.07
N GLU A 221 5.36 -12.18 5.62
CA GLU A 221 5.25 -13.62 5.48
C GLU A 221 6.27 -14.13 4.46
N GLY A 222 7.20 -14.92 4.95
CA GLY A 222 7.86 -15.97 4.21
C GLY A 222 8.96 -15.62 3.22
N PHE A 223 9.20 -14.37 2.86
CA PHE A 223 10.21 -14.03 1.84
C PHE A 223 11.26 -13.00 2.24
N GLY A 224 11.40 -12.77 3.52
CA GLY A 224 12.53 -11.98 4.02
C GLY A 224 12.60 -10.55 3.53
N GLY A 225 11.49 -9.95 3.16
CA GLY A 225 11.40 -8.52 2.90
C GLY A 225 10.70 -7.82 4.04
N THR A 226 11.27 -6.78 4.59
CA THR A 226 10.61 -5.91 5.53
C THR A 226 10.08 -4.71 4.80
N PHE A 227 8.85 -4.37 5.08
CA PHE A 227 8.31 -3.07 4.73
C PHE A 227 8.23 -2.26 6.02
N ALA A 228 9.26 -1.53 6.32
CA ALA A 228 9.22 -0.52 7.36
C ALA A 228 8.66 0.78 6.82
#